data_e4e7a548f61bfede978e93fe3d34b019
#
_entry.id   e4e7a548f61bfede978e93fe3d34b019
#
_cell.length_a   1.000
_cell.length_b   1.000
_cell.length_c   1.000
_cell.angle_alpha   90.00
_cell.angle_beta   90.00
_cell.angle_gamma   90.00
#
_symmetry.space_group_name_H-M   'P 1'
#
loop_
_entity.id
_entity.type
_entity.pdbx_description
1 polymer ?
#
loop_
_entity_poly.entity_id
_entity_poly.type
_entity_poly.pdbx_seq_one_letter_code
_entity_poly.pdbx_strand_id
1 'polypeptide(L)'
;MGYAKNGLEALEIAEEKQVDVVLTDIKMPYMDGLTLSHKLKELYPSIKIVIFSGFDEFEYAKEAIRLEAEEYVLKPVDSGELSRIFRTVHERLDKEFDEKQNINHLKNYYLESLPILQESFYTSLIEGNVRQEDLTRAMLDYQIDLTGKFYSVVILHNSISLSPEGINPVLISMSIRKLAEERMQKGWRACFFTYLGNTVILTQLKREEEHYRLTDEMETLCRMAKYVCNATITAGIGKTVSSLLDLPLSYLGARDAVAYRVLYGRGKAIAVSDINPEERENPSLNRELLDEERLLDVYRSIRMASKEELFKDIDLYIQNSRLEKPSLQEYQFFLMELVTNIHKFLLSNQVDATLIFPKDEDVYQKVQQFSLEELSAWMKRICERIQGIIQEKRSDKTKSFVKKAVEHVHSHYMDKNLSVEGLSMELHVSAAYFSTVFKKETGKSFINYLTDYRMEKALRLLIEEEEKTYIIAESVGYADPNYFSYAFKKKFGMSPSKYKTSGMKQEGV
;
A
#
# COMPACT_ATOMS: atom_id res chain seq x y z
N MET A 1 55.31 26.47 26.00
CA MET A 1 56.13 27.67 26.07
C MET A 1 57.57 27.22 25.86
N GLY A 2 58.29 27.81 24.92
CA GLY A 2 59.69 27.50 24.62
C GLY A 2 60.55 28.75 24.81
N TYR A 3 61.85 28.58 24.94
CA TYR A 3 62.83 29.67 25.04
C TYR A 3 64.01 29.39 24.08
N ALA A 4 64.42 30.38 23.34
CA ALA A 4 65.55 30.33 22.42
C ALA A 4 66.52 31.41 22.74
N LYS A 5 67.84 31.15 22.64
CA LYS A 5 68.93 32.13 22.96
C LYS A 5 69.27 33.05 21.78
N ASN A 6 68.85 32.68 20.58
CA ASN A 6 69.11 33.44 19.34
C ASN A 6 68.04 33.04 18.27
N GLY A 7 68.02 33.77 17.16
CA GLY A 7 67.05 33.61 16.13
C GLY A 7 67.14 32.26 15.35
N LEU A 8 68.31 31.61 15.29
CA LEU A 8 68.46 30.29 14.64
C LEU A 8 67.80 29.23 15.47
N GLU A 9 68.08 29.18 16.79
CA GLU A 9 67.44 28.23 17.73
C GLU A 9 65.93 28.46 17.81
N ALA A 10 65.45 29.73 17.72
CA ALA A 10 64.03 30.02 17.67
C ALA A 10 63.34 29.45 16.41
N LEU A 11 64.03 29.48 15.27
CA LEU A 11 63.51 28.91 14.04
C LEU A 11 63.45 27.37 14.11
N GLU A 12 64.49 26.71 14.66
CA GLU A 12 64.48 25.26 14.90
C GLU A 12 63.34 24.82 15.82
N ILE A 13 63.11 25.58 16.92
CA ILE A 13 61.99 25.29 17.82
C ILE A 13 60.63 25.48 17.13
N ALA A 14 60.53 26.49 16.24
CA ALA A 14 59.28 26.73 15.50
C ALA A 14 59.02 25.64 14.43
N GLU A 15 60.06 24.98 13.89
CA GLU A 15 59.93 23.84 13.01
C GLU A 15 59.50 22.56 13.74
N GLU A 16 60.02 22.36 14.98
CA GLU A 16 59.69 21.18 15.79
C GLU A 16 58.33 21.27 16.51
N LYS A 17 57.87 22.50 16.80
CA LYS A 17 56.66 22.72 17.62
C LYS A 17 55.74 23.71 16.93
N GLN A 18 54.46 23.44 17.01
CA GLN A 18 53.46 24.46 16.61
C GLN A 18 53.52 25.64 17.59
N VAL A 19 53.91 26.78 17.09
CA VAL A 19 54.07 28.02 17.87
C VAL A 19 53.07 29.04 17.35
N ASP A 20 52.20 29.54 18.21
CA ASP A 20 51.17 30.54 17.88
C ASP A 20 51.72 31.97 17.99
N VAL A 21 52.60 32.21 18.97
CA VAL A 21 53.14 33.55 19.27
C VAL A 21 54.66 33.47 19.49
N VAL A 22 55.39 34.38 18.86
CA VAL A 22 56.83 34.55 19.06
C VAL A 22 57.09 35.97 19.60
N LEU A 23 57.80 35.99 20.72
CA LEU A 23 58.34 37.26 21.30
C LEU A 23 59.83 37.27 21.03
N THR A 24 60.29 38.31 20.37
CA THR A 24 61.71 38.41 19.99
C THR A 24 62.30 39.76 20.34
N ASP A 25 63.55 39.76 20.73
CA ASP A 25 64.37 41.00 20.79
C ASP A 25 64.90 41.28 19.36
N ILE A 26 65.12 42.57 19.03
CA ILE A 26 65.71 42.92 17.73
C ILE A 26 67.18 42.48 17.69
N LYS A 27 67.96 42.86 18.69
CA LYS A 27 69.41 42.56 18.68
C LYS A 27 69.72 41.26 19.37
N MET A 28 69.89 40.22 18.53
CA MET A 28 70.29 38.88 18.96
C MET A 28 71.51 38.39 18.21
N PRO A 29 72.41 37.52 18.82
CA PRO A 29 73.55 36.97 18.14
C PRO A 29 73.06 35.99 17.01
N TYR A 30 73.87 35.88 15.95
CA TYR A 30 73.71 35.02 14.77
C TYR A 30 72.56 35.39 13.84
N MET A 31 71.39 35.64 14.34
CA MET A 31 70.18 36.06 13.60
C MET A 31 69.42 37.07 14.44
N ASP A 32 69.20 38.26 13.93
CA ASP A 32 68.45 39.27 14.57
C ASP A 32 66.91 39.01 14.53
N GLY A 33 66.15 39.72 15.40
CA GLY A 33 64.72 39.48 15.52
C GLY A 33 63.88 39.85 14.29
N LEU A 34 64.35 40.86 13.50
CA LEU A 34 63.63 41.23 12.27
C LEU A 34 63.78 40.14 11.17
N THR A 35 65.02 39.64 11.03
CA THR A 35 65.34 38.55 10.11
C THR A 35 64.63 37.29 10.52
N LEU A 36 64.54 36.94 11.81
CA LEU A 36 63.74 35.86 12.35
C LEU A 36 62.25 36.04 12.01
N SER A 37 61.74 37.23 12.27
CA SER A 37 60.32 37.53 12.00
C SER A 37 59.97 37.40 10.55
N HIS A 38 60.85 37.83 9.65
CA HIS A 38 60.66 37.67 8.21
C HIS A 38 60.57 36.18 7.79
N LYS A 39 61.51 35.38 8.25
CA LYS A 39 61.50 33.94 7.97
C LYS A 39 60.29 33.21 8.57
N LEU A 40 59.93 33.56 9.78
CA LEU A 40 58.75 32.95 10.42
C LEU A 40 57.44 33.30 9.69
N LYS A 41 57.27 34.55 9.26
CA LYS A 41 56.10 34.96 8.47
C LYS A 41 56.04 34.30 7.10
N GLU A 42 57.22 34.07 6.46
CA GLU A 42 57.30 33.36 5.20
C GLU A 42 56.93 31.88 5.35
N LEU A 43 57.45 31.20 6.38
CA LEU A 43 57.19 29.76 6.61
C LEU A 43 55.85 29.51 7.29
N TYR A 44 55.45 30.39 8.20
CA TYR A 44 54.26 30.24 9.04
C TYR A 44 53.46 31.55 9.08
N PRO A 45 52.68 31.91 8.08
CA PRO A 45 52.01 33.22 7.97
C PRO A 45 51.07 33.55 9.14
N SER A 46 50.54 32.53 9.85
CA SER A 46 49.61 32.69 10.98
C SER A 46 50.29 33.05 12.29
N ILE A 47 51.63 32.91 12.40
CA ILE A 47 52.37 33.23 13.62
C ILE A 47 52.22 34.74 13.98
N LYS A 48 51.87 34.99 15.24
CA LYS A 48 51.85 36.34 15.81
C LYS A 48 53.20 36.69 16.33
N ILE A 49 53.72 37.86 15.96
CA ILE A 49 55.06 38.31 16.33
C ILE A 49 54.95 39.54 17.15
N VAL A 50 55.60 39.55 18.32
CA VAL A 50 55.78 40.73 19.21
C VAL A 50 57.26 41.00 19.29
N ILE A 51 57.65 42.22 18.91
CA ILE A 51 59.07 42.67 18.83
C ILE A 51 59.39 43.59 19.99
N PHE A 52 60.44 43.27 20.74
CA PHE A 52 60.98 44.09 21.79
C PHE A 52 62.22 44.80 21.29
N SER A 53 62.37 46.14 21.61
CA SER A 53 63.52 46.95 21.24
C SER A 53 64.02 47.75 22.41
N GLY A 54 65.33 47.79 22.60
CA GLY A 54 65.98 48.73 23.52
C GLY A 54 66.29 50.07 22.92
N PHE A 55 65.94 50.30 21.66
CA PHE A 55 66.26 51.46 20.88
C PHE A 55 65.04 52.09 20.25
N ASP A 56 64.86 53.38 20.39
CA ASP A 56 63.79 54.15 19.75
C ASP A 56 64.24 54.54 18.33
N GLU A 57 64.56 53.58 17.48
CA GLU A 57 64.94 53.78 16.08
C GLU A 57 63.73 53.64 15.17
N PHE A 58 63.37 54.74 14.50
CA PHE A 58 62.22 54.79 13.58
C PHE A 58 62.24 53.72 12.48
N GLU A 59 63.42 53.31 11.98
CA GLU A 59 63.57 52.29 10.94
C GLU A 59 63.17 50.89 11.40
N TYR A 60 63.43 50.56 12.69
CA TYR A 60 62.97 49.26 13.24
C TYR A 60 61.46 49.20 13.44
N ALA A 61 60.85 50.29 13.85
CA ALA A 61 59.39 50.40 13.97
C ALA A 61 58.70 50.26 12.58
N LYS A 62 59.27 50.90 11.55
CA LYS A 62 58.77 50.80 10.16
C LYS A 62 58.88 49.39 9.60
N GLU A 63 59.96 48.68 9.90
CA GLU A 63 60.17 47.31 9.46
C GLU A 63 59.22 46.33 10.20
N ALA A 64 58.98 46.52 11.51
CA ALA A 64 58.00 45.77 12.29
C ALA A 64 56.60 45.94 11.72
N ILE A 65 56.20 47.13 11.27
CA ILE A 65 54.91 47.36 10.58
C ILE A 65 54.87 46.63 9.25
N ARG A 66 55.92 46.58 8.44
CA ARG A 66 55.99 45.84 7.17
C ARG A 66 55.89 44.37 7.35
N LEU A 67 56.37 43.81 8.47
CA LEU A 67 56.31 42.45 8.89
C LEU A 67 54.94 42.03 9.50
N GLU A 68 54.03 43.01 9.58
CA GLU A 68 52.74 42.80 10.26
C GLU A 68 52.93 42.23 11.67
N ALA A 69 53.93 42.79 12.41
CA ALA A 69 54.11 42.47 13.83
C ALA A 69 52.86 42.89 14.60
N GLU A 70 52.43 42.11 15.55
CA GLU A 70 51.23 42.41 16.37
C GLU A 70 51.48 43.63 17.27
N GLU A 71 52.68 43.74 17.85
CA GLU A 71 53.10 44.87 18.68
C GLU A 71 54.64 45.10 18.57
N TYR A 72 55.05 46.36 18.61
CA TYR A 72 56.42 46.78 18.74
C TYR A 72 56.57 47.50 20.09
N VAL A 73 57.42 46.95 20.96
CA VAL A 73 57.46 47.33 22.37
C VAL A 73 58.86 47.86 22.74
N LEU A 74 58.93 49.07 23.35
CA LEU A 74 60.13 49.62 23.78
C LEU A 74 60.54 49.21 25.21
N LYS A 75 61.79 48.81 25.43
CA LYS A 75 62.30 48.46 26.74
C LYS A 75 62.74 49.78 27.48
N PRO A 76 62.49 49.90 28.81
CA PRO A 76 62.01 48.86 29.72
C PRO A 76 60.48 48.74 29.70
N VAL A 77 60.01 47.50 29.70
CA VAL A 77 58.57 47.16 29.73
C VAL A 77 58.17 46.81 31.13
N ASP A 78 57.06 47.33 31.59
CA ASP A 78 56.51 46.97 32.88
C ASP A 78 55.57 45.74 32.79
N SER A 79 55.26 45.12 33.93
CA SER A 79 54.43 43.93 33.98
C SER A 79 52.97 44.16 33.54
N GLY A 80 52.50 45.40 33.69
CA GLY A 80 51.12 45.79 33.31
C GLY A 80 51.03 45.96 31.80
N GLU A 81 52.00 46.52 31.14
CA GLU A 81 52.10 46.69 29.68
C GLU A 81 52.25 45.29 29.01
N LEU A 82 53.12 44.47 29.55
CA LEU A 82 53.27 43.08 29.05
C LEU A 82 51.98 42.30 29.18
N SER A 83 51.28 42.41 30.28
CA SER A 83 49.99 41.76 30.49
C SER A 83 48.92 42.25 29.52
N ARG A 84 48.92 43.54 29.18
CA ARG A 84 48.03 44.14 28.19
C ARG A 84 48.31 43.57 26.79
N ILE A 85 49.57 43.54 26.40
CA ILE A 85 49.98 42.98 25.10
C ILE A 85 49.55 41.53 24.93
N PHE A 86 49.82 40.68 25.93
CA PHE A 86 49.42 39.29 25.89
C PHE A 86 47.91 39.13 25.84
N ARG A 87 47.16 39.96 26.53
CA ARG A 87 45.69 39.91 26.48
C ARG A 87 45.21 40.26 25.08
N THR A 88 45.73 41.30 24.45
CA THR A 88 45.37 41.71 23.09
C THR A 88 45.69 40.62 22.07
N VAL A 89 46.90 40.02 22.17
CA VAL A 89 47.29 38.90 21.27
C VAL A 89 46.40 37.67 21.48
N HIS A 90 46.06 37.35 22.73
CA HIS A 90 45.18 36.26 23.08
C HIS A 90 43.78 36.48 22.49
N GLU A 91 43.18 37.66 22.72
CA GLU A 91 41.88 38.02 22.20
C GLU A 91 41.79 37.91 20.65
N ARG A 92 42.89 38.29 19.96
CA ARG A 92 42.98 38.16 18.49
C ARG A 92 43.07 36.71 18.04
N LEU A 93 43.88 35.91 18.72
CA LEU A 93 44.00 34.47 18.42
C LEU A 93 42.70 33.75 18.65
N ASP A 94 42.02 34.04 19.77
CA ASP A 94 40.70 33.43 20.05
C ASP A 94 39.69 33.81 18.98
N LYS A 95 39.64 35.08 18.58
CA LYS A 95 38.74 35.53 17.53
C LYS A 95 39.02 34.85 16.19
N GLU A 96 40.26 34.72 15.75
CA GLU A 96 40.63 34.02 14.52
C GLU A 96 40.33 32.52 14.60
N PHE A 97 40.52 31.92 15.78
CA PHE A 97 40.17 30.51 16.01
C PHE A 97 38.65 30.30 15.93
N ASP A 98 37.88 31.16 16.58
CA ASP A 98 36.41 31.10 16.54
C ASP A 98 35.88 31.30 15.12
N GLU A 99 36.45 32.26 14.37
CA GLU A 99 36.08 32.50 12.98
C GLU A 99 36.37 31.26 12.10
N LYS A 100 37.53 30.62 12.25
CA LYS A 100 37.87 29.36 11.54
C LYS A 100 36.96 28.20 11.93
N GLN A 101 36.68 28.06 13.22
CA GLN A 101 35.75 27.06 13.74
C GLN A 101 34.34 27.27 13.15
N ASN A 102 33.83 28.52 13.15
CA ASN A 102 32.54 28.85 12.58
C ASN A 102 32.46 28.56 11.09
N ILE A 103 33.49 28.90 10.31
CA ILE A 103 33.55 28.58 8.87
C ILE A 103 33.52 27.06 8.64
N ASN A 104 34.32 26.31 9.40
CA ASN A 104 34.34 24.84 9.28
C ASN A 104 32.99 24.22 9.69
N HIS A 105 32.36 24.73 10.74
CA HIS A 105 31.05 24.31 11.18
C HIS A 105 29.98 24.57 10.09
N LEU A 106 29.96 25.77 9.52
CA LEU A 106 29.08 26.15 8.43
C LEU A 106 29.30 25.26 7.19
N LYS A 107 30.57 24.99 6.85
CA LYS A 107 30.91 24.09 5.73
C LYS A 107 30.44 22.68 5.96
N ASN A 108 30.62 22.13 7.14
CA ASN A 108 30.14 20.79 7.49
C ASN A 108 28.61 20.75 7.48
N TYR A 109 27.94 21.74 8.04
CA TYR A 109 26.49 21.84 8.02
C TYR A 109 25.93 21.92 6.60
N TYR A 110 26.58 22.69 5.72
CA TYR A 110 26.22 22.73 4.30
C TYR A 110 26.38 21.36 3.64
N LEU A 111 27.50 20.65 3.85
CA LEU A 111 27.74 19.33 3.27
C LEU A 111 26.75 18.26 3.77
N GLU A 112 26.40 18.31 5.04
CA GLU A 112 25.37 17.43 5.62
C GLU A 112 23.96 17.71 5.06
N SER A 113 23.66 18.97 4.77
CA SER A 113 22.36 19.40 4.24
C SER A 113 22.26 19.21 2.72
N LEU A 114 23.38 19.07 2.02
CA LEU A 114 23.44 19.03 0.56
C LEU A 114 22.57 17.94 -0.07
N PRO A 115 22.50 16.69 0.44
CA PRO A 115 21.63 15.66 -0.12
C PRO A 115 20.14 16.03 -0.05
N ILE A 116 19.72 16.68 1.04
CA ILE A 116 18.33 17.12 1.23
C ILE A 116 17.99 18.24 0.23
N LEU A 117 18.90 19.18 0.04
CA LEU A 117 18.74 20.28 -0.92
C LEU A 117 18.69 19.74 -2.36
N GLN A 118 19.51 18.74 -2.68
CA GLN A 118 19.49 18.07 -3.98
C GLN A 118 18.15 17.36 -4.22
N GLU A 119 17.65 16.56 -3.27
CA GLU A 119 16.34 15.89 -3.41
C GLU A 119 15.20 16.89 -3.55
N SER A 120 15.22 17.99 -2.81
CA SER A 120 14.24 19.09 -2.93
C SER A 120 14.27 19.71 -4.32
N PHE A 121 15.46 19.92 -4.87
CA PHE A 121 15.62 20.48 -6.21
C PHE A 121 15.11 19.51 -7.29
N TYR A 122 15.43 18.21 -7.20
CA TYR A 122 14.90 17.21 -8.15
C TYR A 122 13.37 17.12 -8.09
N THR A 123 12.82 17.20 -6.90
CA THR A 123 11.35 17.27 -6.71
C THR A 123 10.76 18.48 -7.41
N SER A 124 11.35 19.66 -7.20
CA SER A 124 10.92 20.91 -7.84
C SER A 124 11.02 20.84 -9.37
N LEU A 125 12.05 20.15 -9.90
CA LEU A 125 12.20 19.93 -11.35
C LEU A 125 11.07 19.08 -11.94
N ILE A 126 10.71 17.96 -11.31
CA ILE A 126 9.63 17.10 -11.82
C ILE A 126 8.23 17.69 -11.63
N GLU A 127 8.08 18.62 -10.68
CA GLU A 127 6.85 19.38 -10.46
C GLU A 127 6.70 20.60 -11.40
N GLY A 128 7.78 20.99 -12.08
CA GLY A 128 7.79 22.18 -12.96
C GLY A 128 7.89 23.51 -12.20
N ASN A 129 8.37 23.48 -10.96
CA ASN A 129 8.45 24.66 -10.10
C ASN A 129 9.79 25.43 -10.22
N VAL A 130 10.68 25.01 -11.15
CA VAL A 130 11.98 25.65 -11.37
C VAL A 130 11.91 26.57 -12.59
N ARG A 131 12.34 27.83 -12.44
CA ARG A 131 12.47 28.76 -13.54
C ARG A 131 13.80 28.58 -14.27
N GLN A 132 13.83 28.89 -15.55
CA GLN A 132 15.06 28.77 -16.36
C GLN A 132 16.20 29.63 -15.81
N GLU A 133 15.88 30.81 -15.27
CA GLU A 133 16.85 31.75 -14.68
C GLU A 133 17.54 31.17 -13.42
N ASP A 134 16.81 30.40 -12.63
CA ASP A 134 17.26 29.81 -11.35
C ASP A 134 18.00 28.49 -11.55
N LEU A 135 17.81 27.83 -12.69
CA LEU A 135 18.29 26.46 -12.96
C LEU A 135 19.82 26.35 -12.81
N THR A 136 20.55 27.22 -13.52
CA THR A 136 22.03 27.18 -13.54
C THR A 136 22.62 27.50 -12.16
N ARG A 137 22.03 28.45 -11.47
CA ARG A 137 22.45 28.85 -10.13
C ARG A 137 22.20 27.72 -9.11
N ALA A 138 21.01 27.15 -9.10
CA ALA A 138 20.67 26.04 -8.20
C ALA A 138 21.58 24.81 -8.44
N MET A 139 21.88 24.48 -9.71
CA MET A 139 22.80 23.38 -10.03
C MET A 139 24.20 23.64 -9.48
N LEU A 140 24.71 24.87 -9.55
CA LEU A 140 26.00 25.23 -8.96
C LEU A 140 25.94 25.22 -7.43
N ASP A 141 24.94 25.86 -6.84
CA ASP A 141 24.79 25.96 -5.40
C ASP A 141 24.59 24.60 -4.72
N TYR A 142 23.96 23.65 -5.39
CA TYR A 142 23.70 22.29 -4.87
C TYR A 142 24.66 21.23 -5.42
N GLN A 143 25.70 21.61 -6.17
CA GLN A 143 26.70 20.72 -6.76
C GLN A 143 26.07 19.59 -7.60
N ILE A 144 25.09 19.93 -8.43
CA ILE A 144 24.33 18.98 -9.27
C ILE A 144 24.90 18.99 -10.67
N ASP A 145 25.22 17.79 -11.19
CA ASP A 145 25.66 17.59 -12.59
C ASP A 145 24.53 16.99 -13.43
N LEU A 146 23.79 17.85 -14.12
CA LEU A 146 22.74 17.48 -15.10
C LEU A 146 23.10 18.08 -16.47
N THR A 147 24.19 17.58 -17.04
CA THR A 147 24.74 18.05 -18.34
C THR A 147 24.42 17.11 -19.50
N GLY A 148 23.50 16.18 -19.35
CA GLY A 148 23.04 15.27 -20.40
C GLY A 148 22.36 15.99 -21.56
N LYS A 149 22.34 15.36 -22.75
CA LYS A 149 21.59 15.86 -23.90
C LYS A 149 20.12 15.52 -23.84
N PHE A 150 19.80 14.38 -23.25
CA PHE A 150 18.45 13.88 -23.08
C PHE A 150 18.27 13.37 -21.67
N TYR A 151 17.03 13.39 -21.21
CA TYR A 151 16.64 12.99 -19.86
C TYR A 151 15.41 12.09 -19.90
N SER A 152 15.30 11.17 -18.96
CA SER A 152 14.10 10.39 -18.75
C SER A 152 13.90 10.17 -17.25
N VAL A 153 12.64 10.23 -16.83
CA VAL A 153 12.25 9.93 -15.44
C VAL A 153 11.73 8.51 -15.37
N VAL A 154 12.20 7.77 -14.38
CA VAL A 154 11.68 6.45 -14.03
C VAL A 154 11.08 6.48 -12.64
N ILE A 155 9.92 5.86 -12.47
CA ILE A 155 9.26 5.67 -11.17
C ILE A 155 9.30 4.19 -10.82
N LEU A 156 9.92 3.84 -9.71
CA LEU A 156 9.86 2.49 -9.14
C LEU A 156 8.74 2.43 -8.11
N HIS A 157 7.65 1.78 -8.48
CA HIS A 157 6.49 1.59 -7.62
C HIS A 157 6.51 0.21 -6.98
N ASN A 158 6.47 0.17 -5.64
CA ASN A 158 6.37 -1.09 -4.89
C ASN A 158 4.90 -1.46 -4.65
N SER A 159 4.52 -2.68 -5.04
CA SER A 159 3.19 -3.22 -4.78
C SER A 159 3.12 -3.79 -3.36
N ILE A 160 2.87 -2.94 -2.36
CA ILE A 160 2.89 -3.28 -0.92
C ILE A 160 1.95 -4.45 -0.57
N SER A 161 0.81 -4.60 -1.28
CA SER A 161 -0.13 -5.70 -1.09
C SER A 161 0.46 -7.10 -1.34
N LEU A 162 1.62 -7.16 -1.97
CA LEU A 162 2.37 -8.39 -2.27
C LEU A 162 3.65 -8.51 -1.43
N SER A 163 3.86 -7.59 -0.49
CA SER A 163 5.01 -7.64 0.42
C SER A 163 4.77 -8.64 1.55
N PRO A 164 5.83 -9.30 2.07
CA PRO A 164 5.70 -10.23 3.18
C PRO A 164 5.14 -9.53 4.43
N GLU A 165 4.26 -10.22 5.15
CA GLU A 165 3.72 -9.74 6.41
C GLU A 165 4.85 -9.51 7.44
N GLY A 166 4.80 -8.37 8.14
CA GLY A 166 5.72 -8.05 9.23
C GLY A 166 6.97 -7.24 8.84
N ILE A 167 7.20 -6.93 7.56
CA ILE A 167 8.31 -6.07 7.14
C ILE A 167 7.83 -4.62 7.00
N ASN A 168 8.57 -3.69 7.61
CA ASN A 168 8.28 -2.26 7.49
C ASN A 168 8.41 -1.80 6.03
N PRO A 169 7.35 -1.23 5.41
CA PRO A 169 7.37 -0.77 4.02
C PRO A 169 8.49 0.24 3.70
N VAL A 170 8.89 1.05 4.68
CA VAL A 170 9.99 2.03 4.53
C VAL A 170 11.31 1.31 4.28
N LEU A 171 11.59 0.21 4.99
CA LEU A 171 12.82 -0.56 4.78
C LEU A 171 12.87 -1.19 3.39
N ILE A 172 11.72 -1.65 2.89
CA ILE A 172 11.63 -2.19 1.52
C ILE A 172 11.95 -1.09 0.51
N SER A 173 11.36 0.10 0.65
CA SER A 173 11.60 1.23 -0.25
C SER A 173 13.07 1.66 -0.23
N MET A 174 13.71 1.70 0.94
CA MET A 174 15.14 1.99 1.07
C MET A 174 16.02 0.92 0.40
N SER A 175 15.65 -0.35 0.55
CA SER A 175 16.37 -1.47 -0.08
C SER A 175 16.25 -1.45 -1.60
N ILE A 176 15.07 -1.10 -2.14
CA ILE A 176 14.83 -0.92 -3.57
C ILE A 176 15.68 0.23 -4.11
N ARG A 177 15.69 1.38 -3.42
CA ARG A 177 16.51 2.52 -3.80
C ARG A 177 18.00 2.15 -3.85
N LYS A 178 18.50 1.51 -2.79
CA LYS A 178 19.91 1.09 -2.73
C LYS A 178 20.28 0.12 -3.85
N LEU A 179 19.41 -0.86 -4.11
CA LEU A 179 19.60 -1.80 -5.22
C LEU A 179 19.66 -1.09 -6.57
N ALA A 180 18.79 -0.09 -6.80
CA ALA A 180 18.77 0.71 -8.01
C ALA A 180 20.06 1.55 -8.15
N GLU A 181 20.50 2.21 -7.07
CA GLU A 181 21.75 2.98 -7.03
C GLU A 181 22.96 2.10 -7.37
N GLU A 182 23.13 0.97 -6.69
CA GLU A 182 24.26 0.03 -6.91
C GLU A 182 24.29 -0.52 -8.34
N ARG A 183 23.10 -0.81 -8.89
CA ARG A 183 22.97 -1.37 -10.23
C ARG A 183 23.30 -0.34 -11.31
N MET A 184 22.83 0.89 -11.17
CA MET A 184 22.96 1.92 -12.20
C MET A 184 24.28 2.67 -12.13
N GLN A 185 25.01 2.66 -11.02
CA GLN A 185 26.30 3.36 -10.86
C GLN A 185 27.31 3.04 -11.95
N LYS A 186 27.31 1.82 -12.49
CA LYS A 186 28.35 1.34 -13.43
C LYS A 186 28.09 1.67 -14.92
N GLY A 187 26.97 2.33 -15.24
CA GLY A 187 26.65 2.52 -16.66
C GLY A 187 25.71 3.69 -16.97
N TRP A 188 25.18 4.33 -15.93
CA TRP A 188 24.21 5.39 -16.07
C TRP A 188 24.61 6.62 -15.24
N ARG A 189 24.33 7.81 -15.79
CA ARG A 189 24.30 9.04 -14.99
C ARG A 189 22.87 9.22 -14.51
N ALA A 190 22.64 8.97 -13.23
CA ALA A 190 21.29 8.99 -12.64
C ALA A 190 21.31 9.60 -11.25
N CYS A 191 20.24 10.33 -10.92
CA CYS A 191 19.96 10.84 -9.60
C CYS A 191 18.76 10.10 -9.03
N PHE A 192 18.81 9.78 -7.73
CA PHE A 192 17.79 8.99 -7.03
C PHE A 192 17.22 9.80 -5.89
N PHE A 193 15.91 9.88 -5.80
CA PHE A 193 15.22 10.56 -4.72
C PHE A 193 13.87 9.91 -4.44
N THR A 194 13.25 10.25 -3.32
CA THR A 194 11.94 9.72 -2.94
C THR A 194 10.87 10.77 -3.16
N TYR A 195 9.79 10.39 -3.86
CA TYR A 195 8.65 11.27 -4.09
C TYR A 195 7.33 10.49 -4.04
N LEU A 196 6.38 10.97 -3.25
CA LEU A 196 5.06 10.32 -3.02
C LEU A 196 5.16 8.81 -2.71
N GLY A 197 6.15 8.42 -1.88
CA GLY A 197 6.34 7.04 -1.46
C GLY A 197 6.98 6.11 -2.50
N ASN A 198 7.35 6.64 -3.68
CA ASN A 198 8.05 5.89 -4.73
C ASN A 198 9.51 6.32 -4.82
N THR A 199 10.38 5.44 -5.29
CA THR A 199 11.72 5.83 -5.71
C THR A 199 11.65 6.39 -7.12
N VAL A 200 12.12 7.62 -7.29
CA VAL A 200 12.20 8.29 -8.58
C VAL A 200 13.66 8.34 -9.02
N ILE A 201 13.90 8.03 -10.29
CA ILE A 201 15.22 8.04 -10.91
C ILE A 201 15.18 9.04 -12.05
N LEU A 202 16.04 10.06 -12.01
CA LEU A 202 16.26 10.99 -13.09
C LEU A 202 17.52 10.53 -13.84
N THR A 203 17.34 9.99 -15.04
CA THR A 203 18.44 9.47 -15.87
C THR A 203 18.84 10.44 -16.94
N GLN A 204 20.17 10.53 -17.20
CA GLN A 204 20.74 11.29 -18.31
C GLN A 204 21.12 10.32 -19.43
N LEU A 205 20.66 10.59 -20.65
CA LEU A 205 20.90 9.80 -21.85
C LEU A 205 21.80 10.58 -22.80
N LYS A 206 22.66 9.87 -23.51
CA LYS A 206 23.55 10.45 -24.55
C LYS A 206 22.82 10.57 -25.89
N ARG A 207 21.91 9.63 -26.17
CA ARG A 207 21.08 9.54 -27.37
C ARG A 207 19.66 9.15 -26.99
N GLU A 208 18.72 9.51 -27.81
CA GLU A 208 17.30 9.19 -27.57
C GLU A 208 17.04 7.67 -27.58
N GLU A 209 17.77 6.92 -28.43
CA GLU A 209 17.63 5.47 -28.56
C GLU A 209 18.10 4.70 -27.31
N GLU A 210 18.83 5.32 -26.40
CA GLU A 210 19.20 4.69 -25.11
C GLU A 210 17.99 4.43 -24.22
N HIS A 211 16.83 4.97 -24.57
CA HIS A 211 15.56 4.65 -23.91
C HIS A 211 15.26 3.14 -23.88
N TYR A 212 15.52 2.42 -24.97
CA TYR A 212 15.32 0.96 -25.00
C TYR A 212 16.26 0.23 -24.04
N ARG A 213 17.51 0.67 -23.98
CA ARG A 213 18.50 0.13 -23.03
C ARG A 213 18.10 0.42 -21.58
N LEU A 214 17.51 1.59 -21.30
CA LEU A 214 16.98 1.93 -20.00
C LEU A 214 15.82 1.01 -19.61
N THR A 215 14.94 0.70 -20.56
CA THR A 215 13.83 -0.24 -20.35
C THR A 215 14.33 -1.64 -19.98
N ASP A 216 15.32 -2.18 -20.69
CA ASP A 216 15.92 -3.48 -20.38
C ASP A 216 16.61 -3.50 -19.01
N GLU A 217 17.27 -2.39 -18.64
CA GLU A 217 17.90 -2.24 -17.33
C GLU A 217 16.84 -2.25 -16.22
N MET A 218 15.74 -1.53 -16.41
CA MET A 218 14.62 -1.49 -15.45
C MET A 218 13.90 -2.84 -15.36
N GLU A 219 13.75 -3.57 -16.46
CA GLU A 219 13.21 -4.93 -16.45
C GLU A 219 14.08 -5.88 -15.60
N THR A 220 15.39 -5.74 -15.75
CA THR A 220 16.35 -6.51 -14.95
C THR A 220 16.28 -6.13 -13.48
N LEU A 221 16.17 -4.84 -13.17
CA LEU A 221 16.02 -4.33 -11.81
C LEU A 221 14.73 -4.85 -11.15
N CYS A 222 13.62 -4.87 -11.88
CA CYS A 222 12.36 -5.41 -11.39
C CYS A 222 12.47 -6.89 -11.01
N ARG A 223 13.14 -7.69 -11.85
CA ARG A 223 13.42 -9.10 -11.55
C ARG A 223 14.32 -9.27 -10.32
N MET A 224 15.40 -8.48 -10.23
CA MET A 224 16.33 -8.54 -9.10
C MET A 224 15.65 -8.16 -7.78
N ALA A 225 14.81 -7.12 -7.76
CA ALA A 225 14.10 -6.69 -6.57
C ALA A 225 13.23 -7.81 -5.96
N LYS A 226 12.64 -8.66 -6.80
CA LYS A 226 11.87 -9.82 -6.36
C LYS A 226 12.74 -10.83 -5.58
N TYR A 227 13.97 -11.08 -6.03
CA TYR A 227 14.86 -12.05 -5.40
C TYR A 227 15.64 -11.47 -4.21
N VAL A 228 16.10 -10.21 -4.31
CA VAL A 228 17.00 -9.60 -3.33
C VAL A 228 16.19 -8.94 -2.20
N CYS A 229 15.15 -8.20 -2.55
CA CYS A 229 14.34 -7.42 -1.59
C CYS A 229 13.01 -8.11 -1.26
N ASN A 230 12.69 -9.25 -1.88
CA ASN A 230 11.37 -9.90 -1.82
C ASN A 230 10.23 -8.90 -2.09
N ALA A 231 10.44 -7.99 -3.05
CA ALA A 231 9.54 -6.91 -3.40
C ALA A 231 9.11 -6.99 -4.87
N THR A 232 7.82 -6.84 -5.12
CA THR A 232 7.29 -6.74 -6.49
C THR A 232 7.23 -5.28 -6.89
N ILE A 233 8.22 -4.82 -7.65
CA ILE A 233 8.29 -3.44 -8.14
C ILE A 233 7.90 -3.37 -9.61
N THR A 234 7.20 -2.30 -9.99
CA THR A 234 6.93 -1.94 -11.38
C THR A 234 7.68 -0.66 -11.68
N ALA A 235 8.48 -0.67 -12.74
CA ALA A 235 9.19 0.51 -13.21
C ALA A 235 8.39 1.18 -14.33
N GLY A 236 7.88 2.38 -14.09
CA GLY A 236 7.28 3.21 -15.15
C GLY A 236 8.33 4.15 -15.73
N ILE A 237 8.51 4.13 -17.05
CA ILE A 237 9.51 4.92 -17.75
C ILE A 237 8.82 5.99 -18.58
N GLY A 238 9.18 7.25 -18.29
CA GLY A 238 8.60 8.40 -18.95
C GLY A 238 9.19 8.68 -20.32
N LYS A 239 8.58 9.61 -21.04
CA LYS A 239 9.07 10.07 -22.34
C LYS A 239 10.46 10.70 -22.19
N THR A 240 11.33 10.43 -23.15
CA THR A 240 12.63 11.10 -23.26
C THR A 240 12.41 12.56 -23.65
N VAL A 241 13.07 13.48 -22.93
CA VAL A 241 13.01 14.92 -23.14
C VAL A 241 14.42 15.50 -23.32
N SER A 242 14.53 16.61 -24.04
CA SER A 242 15.82 17.27 -24.30
C SER A 242 16.11 18.47 -23.38
N SER A 243 15.12 18.89 -22.59
CA SER A 243 15.25 19.99 -21.63
C SER A 243 14.93 19.53 -20.23
N LEU A 244 15.66 20.06 -19.23
CA LEU A 244 15.35 19.84 -17.82
C LEU A 244 13.99 20.43 -17.41
N LEU A 245 13.52 21.49 -18.09
CA LEU A 245 12.22 22.09 -17.84
C LEU A 245 11.06 21.25 -18.36
N ASP A 246 11.34 20.26 -19.24
CA ASP A 246 10.36 19.31 -19.73
C ASP A 246 10.28 18.02 -18.88
N LEU A 247 11.07 17.92 -17.81
CA LEU A 247 11.03 16.77 -16.88
C LEU A 247 9.63 16.51 -16.30
N PRO A 248 8.76 17.50 -16.04
CA PRO A 248 7.38 17.23 -15.65
C PRO A 248 6.63 16.35 -16.66
N LEU A 249 6.83 16.52 -17.95
CA LEU A 249 6.21 15.67 -18.99
C LEU A 249 6.73 14.23 -18.91
N SER A 250 8.04 14.06 -18.68
CA SER A 250 8.63 12.73 -18.49
C SER A 250 8.10 12.06 -17.22
N TYR A 251 8.00 12.81 -16.11
CA TYR A 251 7.44 12.31 -14.85
C TYR A 251 5.97 11.88 -15.00
N LEU A 252 5.13 12.68 -15.64
CA LEU A 252 3.73 12.36 -15.92
C LEU A 252 3.62 11.07 -16.75
N GLY A 253 4.43 10.94 -17.80
CA GLY A 253 4.48 9.71 -18.60
C GLY A 253 4.93 8.47 -17.76
N ALA A 254 5.91 8.63 -16.89
CA ALA A 254 6.36 7.54 -15.99
C ALA A 254 5.25 7.14 -15.00
N ARG A 255 4.52 8.11 -14.46
CA ARG A 255 3.38 7.87 -13.56
C ARG A 255 2.24 7.13 -14.28
N ASP A 256 1.93 7.54 -15.48
CA ASP A 256 0.91 6.88 -16.29
C ASP A 256 1.36 5.45 -16.63
N ALA A 257 2.63 5.23 -16.99
CA ALA A 257 3.20 3.91 -17.21
C ALA A 257 3.05 3.00 -15.98
N VAL A 258 3.32 3.50 -14.77
CA VAL A 258 3.06 2.76 -13.53
C VAL A 258 1.58 2.43 -13.36
N ALA A 259 0.67 3.34 -13.72
CA ALA A 259 -0.76 3.10 -13.59
C ALA A 259 -1.24 1.94 -14.49
N TYR A 260 -0.64 1.77 -15.66
CA TYR A 260 -0.93 0.67 -16.57
C TYR A 260 -0.47 -0.72 -16.09
N ARG A 261 0.20 -0.83 -14.93
CA ARG A 261 0.56 -2.12 -14.30
C ARG A 261 -0.63 -3.05 -14.07
N VAL A 262 -1.84 -2.50 -13.94
CA VAL A 262 -3.07 -3.28 -13.76
C VAL A 262 -3.46 -4.03 -15.04
N LEU A 263 -3.09 -3.51 -16.20
CA LEU A 263 -3.37 -4.10 -17.51
C LEU A 263 -2.20 -4.95 -18.03
N TYR A 264 -0.98 -4.45 -17.90
CA TYR A 264 0.22 -5.09 -18.43
C TYR A 264 0.86 -6.09 -17.45
N GLY A 265 0.43 -6.09 -16.20
CA GLY A 265 1.00 -6.91 -15.12
C GLY A 265 2.03 -6.16 -14.29
N ARG A 266 2.23 -6.63 -13.05
CA ARG A 266 3.17 -6.09 -12.08
C ARG A 266 4.55 -6.75 -12.21
N GLY A 267 5.55 -6.13 -11.59
CA GLY A 267 6.88 -6.74 -11.48
C GLY A 267 7.74 -6.60 -12.72
N LYS A 268 7.47 -5.63 -13.59
CA LYS A 268 8.20 -5.40 -14.84
C LYS A 268 8.35 -3.91 -15.16
N ALA A 269 9.13 -3.60 -16.18
CA ALA A 269 9.27 -2.27 -16.74
C ALA A 269 8.17 -2.00 -17.77
N ILE A 270 7.58 -0.81 -17.72
CA ILE A 270 6.58 -0.33 -18.67
C ILE A 270 7.03 1.05 -19.13
N ALA A 271 7.29 1.19 -20.43
CA ALA A 271 7.60 2.49 -21.02
C ALA A 271 6.32 3.18 -21.50
N VAL A 272 6.25 4.49 -21.37
CA VAL A 272 5.10 5.25 -21.84
C VAL A 272 4.92 5.16 -23.35
N SER A 273 6.00 4.94 -24.11
CA SER A 273 5.98 4.69 -25.56
C SER A 273 5.24 3.41 -25.95
N ASP A 274 5.20 2.43 -25.05
CA ASP A 274 4.55 1.12 -25.29
C ASP A 274 3.06 1.17 -25.01
N ILE A 275 2.62 2.25 -24.35
CA ILE A 275 1.22 2.54 -24.05
C ILE A 275 0.68 3.39 -25.19
N ASN A 276 0.06 2.77 -26.19
CA ASN A 276 -0.36 3.45 -27.39
C ASN A 276 -1.79 4.06 -27.24
N PRO A 277 -1.94 5.37 -26.92
CA PRO A 277 -3.23 6.04 -27.00
C PRO A 277 -3.56 6.50 -28.44
N GLU A 278 -2.57 6.58 -29.34
CA GLU A 278 -2.70 7.27 -30.63
C GLU A 278 -3.34 6.43 -31.77
N GLU A 279 -3.50 5.11 -31.60
CA GLU A 279 -4.17 4.27 -32.62
C GLU A 279 -5.70 4.23 -32.53
N ARG A 280 -6.31 4.97 -31.62
CA ARG A 280 -7.76 5.04 -31.51
C ARG A 280 -8.27 6.43 -31.87
N GLU A 281 -8.26 6.73 -33.14
CA GLU A 281 -9.20 7.72 -33.73
C GLU A 281 -10.63 7.22 -33.46
N ASN A 282 -11.31 7.87 -32.53
CA ASN A 282 -12.63 7.61 -31.98
C ASN A 282 -12.67 6.47 -30.91
N PRO A 283 -12.62 6.82 -29.63
CA PRO A 283 -13.28 6.02 -28.63
C PRO A 283 -14.79 6.12 -28.97
N SER A 284 -15.31 5.09 -29.63
CA SER A 284 -16.75 4.96 -29.72
C SER A 284 -17.28 4.78 -28.29
N LEU A 285 -17.74 5.85 -27.68
CA LEU A 285 -18.45 5.91 -26.40
C LEU A 285 -19.68 4.97 -26.33
N ASN A 286 -19.97 4.26 -27.43
CA ASN A 286 -21.08 3.32 -27.57
C ASN A 286 -20.66 1.84 -27.48
N ARG A 287 -19.48 1.49 -26.99
CA ARG A 287 -19.18 0.10 -26.66
C ARG A 287 -19.69 -0.17 -25.26
N GLU A 288 -20.76 -0.97 -25.17
CA GLU A 288 -21.11 -1.65 -23.94
C GLU A 288 -19.89 -2.45 -23.49
N LEU A 289 -19.18 -1.93 -22.47
CA LEU A 289 -17.98 -2.54 -21.92
C LEU A 289 -18.31 -3.81 -21.14
N LEU A 290 -19.56 -3.88 -20.62
CA LEU A 290 -20.11 -5.04 -19.95
C LEU A 290 -20.87 -5.90 -20.96
N ASP A 291 -20.58 -7.18 -20.96
CA ASP A 291 -21.44 -8.18 -21.54
C ASP A 291 -22.58 -8.47 -20.55
N GLU A 292 -23.69 -7.73 -20.67
CA GLU A 292 -24.84 -7.86 -19.75
C GLU A 292 -25.42 -9.27 -19.74
N GLU A 293 -25.46 -9.97 -20.89
CA GLU A 293 -25.97 -11.33 -20.95
C GLU A 293 -25.12 -12.28 -20.11
N ARG A 294 -23.81 -12.17 -20.21
CA ARG A 294 -22.89 -12.98 -19.43
C ARG A 294 -22.89 -12.64 -17.93
N LEU A 295 -23.07 -11.37 -17.60
CA LEU A 295 -23.23 -10.99 -16.21
C LEU A 295 -24.52 -11.57 -15.61
N LEU A 296 -25.60 -11.65 -16.39
CA LEU A 296 -26.83 -12.32 -15.99
C LEU A 296 -26.63 -13.82 -15.79
N ASP A 297 -25.76 -14.48 -16.57
CA ASP A 297 -25.41 -15.89 -16.37
C ASP A 297 -24.68 -16.06 -15.03
N VAL A 298 -23.70 -15.21 -14.70
CA VAL A 298 -23.06 -15.22 -13.38
C VAL A 298 -24.09 -15.05 -12.26
N TYR A 299 -25.04 -14.13 -12.39
CA TYR A 299 -26.10 -13.94 -11.40
C TYR A 299 -27.04 -15.13 -11.28
N ARG A 300 -27.29 -15.85 -12.37
CA ARG A 300 -28.07 -17.10 -12.37
C ARG A 300 -27.29 -18.18 -11.64
N SER A 301 -25.99 -18.28 -11.89
CA SER A 301 -25.12 -19.29 -11.28
C SER A 301 -24.94 -19.04 -9.77
N ILE A 302 -24.86 -17.79 -9.31
CA ILE A 302 -24.90 -17.46 -7.87
C ILE A 302 -26.17 -18.01 -7.22
N ARG A 303 -27.30 -18.01 -7.93
CA ARG A 303 -28.59 -18.48 -7.36
C ARG A 303 -28.76 -19.95 -7.35
N MET A 304 -28.25 -20.68 -8.36
CA MET A 304 -28.72 -22.07 -8.65
C MET A 304 -27.61 -23.07 -8.98
N ALA A 305 -26.42 -22.62 -9.39
CA ALA A 305 -25.38 -23.51 -9.90
C ALA A 305 -24.46 -24.07 -8.81
N SER A 306 -23.63 -25.05 -9.17
CA SER A 306 -22.53 -25.51 -8.34
C SER A 306 -21.42 -24.45 -8.27
N LYS A 307 -20.49 -24.61 -7.33
CA LYS A 307 -19.33 -23.69 -7.19
C LYS A 307 -18.45 -23.74 -8.45
N GLU A 308 -18.27 -24.91 -9.04
CA GLU A 308 -17.44 -25.11 -10.22
C GLU A 308 -18.03 -24.40 -11.44
N GLU A 309 -19.35 -24.50 -11.64
CA GLU A 309 -20.06 -23.80 -12.71
C GLU A 309 -20.01 -22.28 -12.52
N LEU A 310 -20.24 -21.78 -11.30
CA LEU A 310 -20.12 -20.37 -10.98
C LEU A 310 -18.72 -19.82 -11.32
N PHE A 311 -17.66 -20.53 -10.97
CA PHE A 311 -16.29 -20.10 -11.26
C PHE A 311 -16.01 -20.10 -12.76
N LYS A 312 -16.52 -21.06 -13.49
CA LYS A 312 -16.42 -21.11 -14.95
C LYS A 312 -17.13 -19.94 -15.62
N ASP A 313 -18.32 -19.58 -15.15
CA ASP A 313 -19.08 -18.45 -15.70
C ASP A 313 -18.38 -17.10 -15.42
N ILE A 314 -17.75 -16.97 -14.24
CA ILE A 314 -16.95 -15.80 -13.91
C ILE A 314 -15.73 -15.69 -14.82
N ASP A 315 -15.00 -16.79 -15.07
CA ASP A 315 -13.84 -16.77 -15.96
C ASP A 315 -14.26 -16.43 -17.39
N LEU A 316 -15.36 -16.99 -17.87
CA LEU A 316 -15.91 -16.68 -19.19
C LEU A 316 -16.35 -15.22 -19.30
N TYR A 317 -16.97 -14.66 -18.26
CA TYR A 317 -17.35 -13.26 -18.22
C TYR A 317 -16.14 -12.34 -18.35
N ILE A 318 -15.07 -12.60 -17.59
CA ILE A 318 -13.85 -11.79 -17.62
C ILE A 318 -13.10 -11.95 -18.95
N GLN A 319 -12.98 -13.17 -19.49
CA GLN A 319 -12.31 -13.44 -20.75
C GLN A 319 -13.02 -12.81 -21.96
N ASN A 320 -14.35 -12.78 -21.93
CA ASN A 320 -15.18 -12.21 -23.00
C ASN A 320 -15.47 -10.72 -22.80
N SER A 321 -15.13 -10.14 -21.62
CA SER A 321 -15.11 -8.68 -21.50
C SER A 321 -14.19 -8.17 -22.61
N ARG A 322 -14.75 -7.35 -23.54
CA ARG A 322 -14.07 -6.88 -24.75
C ARG A 322 -12.89 -5.92 -24.47
N LEU A 323 -12.13 -6.26 -23.44
CA LEU A 323 -10.94 -5.56 -22.99
C LEU A 323 -9.71 -6.03 -23.79
N GLU A 324 -9.82 -6.17 -25.11
CA GLU A 324 -8.63 -6.30 -25.94
C GLU A 324 -7.89 -4.96 -25.96
N LYS A 325 -6.82 -4.86 -25.17
CA LYS A 325 -5.99 -3.66 -24.98
C LYS A 325 -6.83 -2.41 -24.63
N PRO A 326 -7.58 -2.40 -23.52
CA PRO A 326 -8.36 -1.24 -23.13
C PRO A 326 -7.44 -0.08 -22.74
N SER A 327 -7.93 1.14 -22.90
CA SER A 327 -7.33 2.27 -22.20
C SER A 327 -7.52 2.13 -20.69
N LEU A 328 -6.68 2.77 -19.90
CA LEU A 328 -6.83 2.76 -18.45
C LEU A 328 -8.19 3.29 -18.01
N GLN A 329 -8.71 4.31 -18.72
CA GLN A 329 -10.04 4.88 -18.46
C GLN A 329 -11.15 3.86 -18.72
N GLU A 330 -11.14 3.18 -19.87
CA GLU A 330 -12.13 2.12 -20.19
C GLU A 330 -12.11 1.01 -19.12
N TYR A 331 -10.91 0.60 -18.67
CA TYR A 331 -10.78 -0.39 -17.61
C TYR A 331 -11.37 0.11 -16.28
N GLN A 332 -11.10 1.35 -15.90
CA GLN A 332 -11.66 1.95 -14.68
C GLN A 332 -13.18 2.07 -14.75
N PHE A 333 -13.74 2.46 -15.88
CA PHE A 333 -15.20 2.47 -16.09
C PHE A 333 -15.80 1.08 -15.94
N PHE A 334 -15.20 0.07 -16.57
CA PHE A 334 -15.62 -1.33 -16.43
C PHE A 334 -15.66 -1.76 -14.96
N LEU A 335 -14.62 -1.47 -14.18
CA LEU A 335 -14.56 -1.82 -12.77
C LEU A 335 -15.65 -1.11 -11.94
N MET A 336 -15.87 0.17 -12.18
CA MET A 336 -16.93 0.94 -11.49
C MET A 336 -18.31 0.36 -11.78
N GLU A 337 -18.58 0.06 -13.03
CA GLU A 337 -19.84 -0.52 -13.48
C GLU A 337 -20.07 -1.91 -12.91
N LEU A 338 -19.02 -2.75 -12.89
CA LEU A 338 -19.06 -4.07 -12.29
C LEU A 338 -19.41 -4.02 -10.79
N VAL A 339 -18.71 -3.19 -10.02
CA VAL A 339 -18.98 -3.03 -8.57
C VAL A 339 -20.39 -2.51 -8.34
N THR A 340 -20.84 -1.55 -9.14
CA THR A 340 -22.21 -1.01 -9.07
C THR A 340 -23.25 -2.08 -9.32
N ASN A 341 -23.03 -2.93 -10.34
CA ASN A 341 -23.96 -4.02 -10.66
C ASN A 341 -23.98 -5.13 -9.60
N ILE A 342 -22.84 -5.42 -8.96
CA ILE A 342 -22.81 -6.32 -7.79
C ILE A 342 -23.65 -5.73 -6.65
N HIS A 343 -23.54 -4.44 -6.35
CA HIS A 343 -24.36 -3.79 -5.32
C HIS A 343 -25.86 -3.85 -5.65
N LYS A 344 -26.25 -3.60 -6.91
CA LYS A 344 -27.64 -3.76 -7.36
C LYS A 344 -28.14 -5.20 -7.17
N PHE A 345 -27.30 -6.18 -7.48
CA PHE A 345 -27.63 -7.60 -7.29
C PHE A 345 -27.81 -7.94 -5.79
N LEU A 346 -26.97 -7.43 -4.91
CA LEU A 346 -27.12 -7.61 -3.46
C LEU A 346 -28.45 -7.03 -2.96
N LEU A 347 -28.78 -5.80 -3.37
CA LEU A 347 -30.03 -5.14 -3.00
C LEU A 347 -31.25 -5.93 -3.51
N SER A 348 -31.24 -6.40 -4.77
CA SER A 348 -32.35 -7.17 -5.35
C SER A 348 -32.59 -8.52 -4.65
N ASN A 349 -31.55 -9.09 -4.02
CA ASN A 349 -31.65 -10.33 -3.23
C ASN A 349 -31.74 -10.08 -1.72
N GLN A 350 -31.93 -8.83 -1.30
CA GLN A 350 -32.02 -8.44 0.12
C GLN A 350 -30.78 -8.88 0.94
N VAL A 351 -29.62 -8.92 0.32
CA VAL A 351 -28.35 -9.22 0.99
C VAL A 351 -27.73 -7.91 1.48
N ASP A 352 -27.42 -7.85 2.75
CA ASP A 352 -26.72 -6.69 3.31
C ASP A 352 -25.29 -6.64 2.76
N ALA A 353 -24.95 -5.54 2.10
CA ALA A 353 -23.63 -5.33 1.49
C ALA A 353 -22.51 -5.38 2.54
N THR A 354 -22.78 -5.03 3.80
CA THR A 354 -21.79 -5.08 4.89
C THR A 354 -21.34 -6.50 5.24
N LEU A 355 -22.13 -7.51 4.91
CA LEU A 355 -21.76 -8.93 5.06
C LEU A 355 -20.73 -9.36 4.01
N ILE A 356 -20.66 -8.65 2.88
CA ILE A 356 -19.79 -8.94 1.75
C ILE A 356 -18.55 -8.05 1.78
N PHE A 357 -18.76 -6.75 1.97
CA PHE A 357 -17.73 -5.71 1.96
C PHE A 357 -17.52 -5.17 3.38
N PRO A 358 -16.29 -5.19 3.91
CA PRO A 358 -15.99 -4.55 5.20
C PRO A 358 -16.35 -3.06 5.18
N LYS A 359 -16.87 -2.52 6.31
CA LYS A 359 -17.30 -1.12 6.40
C LYS A 359 -16.15 -0.12 6.21
N ASP A 360 -14.95 -0.51 6.57
CA ASP A 360 -13.76 0.34 6.56
C ASP A 360 -12.97 0.25 5.23
N GLU A 361 -13.48 -0.50 4.24
CA GLU A 361 -12.79 -0.74 2.98
C GLU A 361 -13.51 -0.04 1.83
N ASP A 362 -12.83 0.91 1.17
CA ASP A 362 -13.30 1.47 -0.10
C ASP A 362 -13.09 0.45 -1.22
N VAL A 363 -14.16 -0.30 -1.52
CA VAL A 363 -14.15 -1.35 -2.54
C VAL A 363 -13.80 -0.79 -3.92
N TYR A 364 -14.26 0.42 -4.26
CA TYR A 364 -13.95 1.06 -5.53
C TYR A 364 -12.47 1.36 -5.66
N GLN A 365 -11.86 1.93 -4.63
CA GLN A 365 -10.43 2.22 -4.61
C GLN A 365 -9.59 0.95 -4.69
N LYS A 366 -10.01 -0.09 -3.98
CA LYS A 366 -9.30 -1.38 -3.97
C LYS A 366 -9.33 -2.07 -5.33
N VAL A 367 -10.50 -2.14 -5.94
CA VAL A 367 -10.70 -2.85 -7.22
C VAL A 367 -9.96 -2.15 -8.36
N GLN A 368 -9.81 -0.83 -8.33
CA GLN A 368 -9.02 -0.08 -9.32
C GLN A 368 -7.54 -0.49 -9.40
N GLN A 369 -7.03 -1.15 -8.37
CA GLN A 369 -5.65 -1.63 -8.33
C GLN A 369 -5.48 -3.07 -8.82
N PHE A 370 -6.57 -3.78 -9.12
CA PHE A 370 -6.52 -5.17 -9.54
C PHE A 370 -6.09 -5.33 -11.00
N SER A 371 -5.29 -6.35 -11.26
CA SER A 371 -5.15 -6.92 -12.61
C SER A 371 -6.41 -7.74 -12.96
N LEU A 372 -6.55 -8.13 -14.22
CA LEU A 372 -7.66 -9.00 -14.64
C LEU A 372 -7.67 -10.34 -13.88
N GLU A 373 -6.51 -10.91 -13.58
CA GLU A 373 -6.37 -12.15 -12.79
C GLU A 373 -6.81 -11.94 -11.34
N GLU A 374 -6.38 -10.83 -10.72
CA GLU A 374 -6.77 -10.47 -9.36
C GLU A 374 -8.27 -10.16 -9.28
N LEU A 375 -8.83 -9.55 -10.33
CA LEU A 375 -10.25 -9.28 -10.45
C LEU A 375 -11.05 -10.58 -10.51
N SER A 376 -10.62 -11.57 -11.33
CA SER A 376 -11.24 -12.91 -11.38
C SER A 376 -11.23 -13.57 -10.01
N ALA A 377 -10.08 -13.61 -9.35
CA ALA A 377 -9.95 -14.21 -8.03
C ALA A 377 -10.82 -13.49 -6.98
N TRP A 378 -10.92 -12.17 -7.04
CA TRP A 378 -11.77 -11.37 -6.18
C TRP A 378 -13.25 -11.65 -6.44
N MET A 379 -13.69 -11.64 -7.70
CA MET A 379 -15.07 -11.97 -8.08
C MET A 379 -15.48 -13.34 -7.58
N LYS A 380 -14.64 -14.37 -7.78
CA LYS A 380 -14.90 -15.73 -7.31
C LYS A 380 -15.16 -15.77 -5.81
N ARG A 381 -14.33 -15.11 -5.02
CA ARG A 381 -14.50 -15.03 -3.55
C ARG A 381 -15.79 -14.33 -3.15
N ILE A 382 -16.08 -13.18 -3.77
CA ILE A 382 -17.27 -12.39 -3.45
C ILE A 382 -18.55 -13.15 -3.87
N CYS A 383 -18.59 -13.70 -5.10
CA CYS A 383 -19.75 -14.43 -5.62
C CYS A 383 -20.01 -15.71 -4.82
N GLU A 384 -18.98 -16.46 -4.42
CA GLU A 384 -19.10 -17.61 -3.54
C GLU A 384 -19.70 -17.23 -2.18
N ARG A 385 -19.26 -16.14 -1.60
CA ARG A 385 -19.81 -15.65 -0.33
C ARG A 385 -21.26 -15.23 -0.46
N ILE A 386 -21.61 -14.53 -1.55
CA ILE A 386 -22.99 -14.14 -1.85
C ILE A 386 -23.86 -15.39 -2.02
N GLN A 387 -23.37 -16.39 -2.76
CA GLN A 387 -24.04 -17.67 -2.97
C GLN A 387 -24.36 -18.35 -1.63
N GLY A 388 -23.39 -18.43 -0.73
CA GLY A 388 -23.57 -19.01 0.60
C GLY A 388 -24.68 -18.33 1.39
N ILE A 389 -24.68 -16.98 1.43
CA ILE A 389 -25.71 -16.21 2.14
C ILE A 389 -27.11 -16.41 1.53
N ILE A 390 -27.22 -16.46 0.20
CA ILE A 390 -28.50 -16.69 -0.48
C ILE A 390 -29.02 -18.10 -0.19
N GLN A 391 -28.15 -19.11 -0.20
CA GLN A 391 -28.51 -20.49 0.11
C GLN A 391 -28.94 -20.66 1.57
N GLU A 392 -28.23 -20.05 2.51
CA GLU A 392 -28.58 -20.04 3.92
C GLU A 392 -29.97 -19.42 4.14
N LYS A 393 -30.23 -18.23 3.60
CA LYS A 393 -31.53 -17.57 3.66
C LYS A 393 -32.68 -18.42 3.07
N ARG A 394 -32.39 -19.15 1.97
CA ARG A 394 -33.39 -20.10 1.40
C ARG A 394 -33.65 -21.28 2.32
N SER A 395 -32.59 -21.85 2.90
CA SER A 395 -32.71 -22.92 3.88
C SER A 395 -33.51 -22.50 5.09
N ASP A 396 -33.25 -21.33 5.65
CA ASP A 396 -33.98 -20.80 6.81
C ASP A 396 -35.44 -20.51 6.52
N LYS A 397 -35.75 -19.92 5.35
CA LYS A 397 -37.14 -19.76 4.90
C LYS A 397 -37.84 -21.12 4.75
N THR A 398 -37.13 -22.10 4.18
CA THR A 398 -37.64 -23.45 3.99
C THR A 398 -37.94 -24.13 5.32
N LYS A 399 -37.02 -24.10 6.27
CA LYS A 399 -37.23 -24.67 7.61
C LYS A 399 -38.35 -23.93 8.36
N SER A 400 -38.45 -22.64 8.20
CA SER A 400 -39.47 -21.82 8.85
C SER A 400 -40.87 -22.18 8.38
N PHE A 401 -41.11 -22.36 7.07
CA PHE A 401 -42.45 -22.75 6.61
C PHE A 401 -42.80 -24.19 6.95
N VAL A 402 -41.83 -25.14 6.90
CA VAL A 402 -42.07 -26.50 7.35
C VAL A 402 -42.43 -26.55 8.82
N LYS A 403 -41.74 -25.79 9.65
CA LYS A 403 -42.06 -25.65 11.07
C LYS A 403 -43.49 -25.14 11.28
N LYS A 404 -43.87 -24.08 10.55
CA LYS A 404 -45.23 -23.54 10.58
C LYS A 404 -46.27 -24.58 10.13
N ALA A 405 -45.96 -25.36 9.09
CA ALA A 405 -46.82 -26.42 8.61
C ALA A 405 -47.04 -27.53 9.67
N VAL A 406 -45.96 -27.92 10.35
CA VAL A 406 -46.04 -28.87 11.48
C VAL A 406 -46.84 -28.32 12.63
N GLU A 407 -46.63 -27.06 13.05
CA GLU A 407 -47.39 -26.38 14.09
C GLU A 407 -48.90 -26.31 13.71
N HIS A 408 -49.19 -26.00 12.45
CA HIS A 408 -50.55 -25.96 11.93
C HIS A 408 -51.21 -27.35 12.00
N VAL A 409 -50.50 -28.42 11.60
CA VAL A 409 -51.02 -29.80 11.79
C VAL A 409 -51.30 -30.08 13.26
N HIS A 410 -50.43 -29.73 14.16
CA HIS A 410 -50.61 -30.00 15.60
C HIS A 410 -51.80 -29.24 16.22
N SER A 411 -52.13 -28.03 15.73
CA SER A 411 -53.23 -27.21 16.23
C SER A 411 -54.56 -27.51 15.52
N HIS A 412 -54.53 -27.95 14.25
CA HIS A 412 -55.74 -28.11 13.41
C HIS A 412 -55.94 -29.53 12.88
N TYR A 413 -55.30 -30.57 13.44
CA TYR A 413 -55.43 -31.98 12.98
C TYR A 413 -56.89 -32.50 12.98
N MET A 414 -57.78 -31.89 13.78
CA MET A 414 -59.20 -32.22 13.85
C MET A 414 -59.99 -31.70 12.65
N ASP A 415 -59.46 -30.74 11.89
CA ASP A 415 -60.16 -30.25 10.70
C ASP A 415 -60.19 -31.29 9.59
N LYS A 416 -61.38 -31.71 9.21
CA LYS A 416 -61.64 -32.71 8.18
C LYS A 416 -61.15 -32.27 6.79
N ASN A 417 -61.03 -30.94 6.55
CA ASN A 417 -60.64 -30.33 5.27
C ASN A 417 -59.16 -29.99 5.18
N LEU A 418 -58.37 -30.32 6.19
CA LEU A 418 -56.94 -30.02 6.20
C LEU A 418 -56.25 -30.76 5.05
N SER A 419 -55.75 -30.02 4.06
CA SER A 419 -55.16 -30.51 2.83
C SER A 419 -53.86 -29.80 2.46
N VAL A 420 -53.11 -30.40 1.53
CA VAL A 420 -51.87 -29.78 0.99
C VAL A 420 -52.19 -28.47 0.30
N GLU A 421 -53.27 -28.43 -0.46
CA GLU A 421 -53.70 -27.25 -1.22
C GLU A 421 -54.04 -26.07 -0.29
N GLY A 422 -54.86 -26.33 0.75
CA GLY A 422 -55.24 -25.32 1.71
C GLY A 422 -54.04 -24.72 2.45
N LEU A 423 -53.17 -25.62 2.97
CA LEU A 423 -52.00 -25.17 3.73
C LEU A 423 -50.96 -24.50 2.85
N SER A 424 -50.79 -24.96 1.60
CA SER A 424 -49.85 -24.32 0.67
C SER A 424 -50.30 -22.88 0.28
N MET A 425 -51.62 -22.66 0.16
CA MET A 425 -52.16 -21.31 -0.06
C MET A 425 -51.90 -20.37 1.15
N GLU A 426 -52.12 -20.87 2.36
CA GLU A 426 -51.87 -20.10 3.59
C GLU A 426 -50.40 -19.73 3.77
N LEU A 427 -49.51 -20.66 3.41
CA LEU A 427 -48.06 -20.47 3.46
C LEU A 427 -47.49 -19.75 2.22
N HIS A 428 -48.34 -19.33 1.27
CA HIS A 428 -47.94 -18.62 0.04
C HIS A 428 -46.90 -19.35 -0.79
N VAL A 429 -47.04 -20.69 -0.91
CA VAL A 429 -46.17 -21.56 -1.72
C VAL A 429 -47.01 -22.42 -2.68
N SER A 430 -46.41 -22.95 -3.76
CA SER A 430 -47.10 -23.89 -4.62
C SER A 430 -47.23 -25.26 -3.93
N ALA A 431 -48.34 -25.99 -4.17
CA ALA A 431 -48.60 -27.31 -3.59
C ALA A 431 -47.50 -28.34 -3.94
N ALA A 432 -46.93 -28.24 -5.16
CA ALA A 432 -45.85 -29.12 -5.61
C ALA A 432 -44.53 -28.83 -4.85
N TYR A 433 -44.20 -27.55 -4.68
CA TYR A 433 -43.04 -27.15 -3.91
C TYR A 433 -43.18 -27.52 -2.42
N PHE A 434 -44.33 -27.22 -1.82
CA PHE A 434 -44.66 -27.63 -0.46
C PHE A 434 -44.45 -29.12 -0.22
N SER A 435 -45.06 -29.97 -1.08
CA SER A 435 -45.01 -31.42 -0.95
C SER A 435 -43.55 -31.96 -1.03
N THR A 436 -42.75 -31.41 -1.95
CA THR A 436 -41.37 -31.83 -2.14
C THR A 436 -40.52 -31.47 -0.93
N VAL A 437 -40.64 -30.24 -0.45
CA VAL A 437 -39.84 -29.73 0.66
C VAL A 437 -40.27 -30.33 1.98
N PHE A 438 -41.57 -30.42 2.23
CA PHE A 438 -42.09 -31.01 3.46
C PHE A 438 -41.63 -32.48 3.60
N LYS A 439 -41.68 -33.25 2.50
CA LYS A 439 -41.18 -34.64 2.50
C LYS A 439 -39.64 -34.69 2.73
N LYS A 440 -38.89 -33.76 2.18
CA LYS A 440 -37.43 -33.70 2.35
C LYS A 440 -37.05 -33.42 3.80
N GLU A 441 -37.73 -32.47 4.44
CA GLU A 441 -37.40 -32.02 5.80
C GLU A 441 -37.98 -32.95 6.90
N THR A 442 -39.18 -33.52 6.70
CA THR A 442 -39.84 -34.39 7.70
C THR A 442 -39.65 -35.89 7.45
N GLY A 443 -39.10 -36.27 6.28
CA GLY A 443 -38.96 -37.68 5.85
C GLY A 443 -40.27 -38.30 5.39
N LYS A 444 -41.44 -37.62 5.52
CA LYS A 444 -42.77 -38.17 5.19
C LYS A 444 -43.55 -37.22 4.29
N SER A 445 -44.45 -37.73 3.45
CA SER A 445 -45.43 -36.87 2.79
C SER A 445 -46.36 -36.24 3.82
N PHE A 446 -46.89 -35.01 3.50
CA PHE A 446 -47.79 -34.30 4.39
C PHE A 446 -49.00 -35.18 4.83
N ILE A 447 -49.61 -35.88 3.88
CA ILE A 447 -50.74 -36.79 4.16
C ILE A 447 -50.34 -37.89 5.14
N ASN A 448 -49.18 -38.49 4.96
CA ASN A 448 -48.68 -39.52 5.87
C ASN A 448 -48.37 -38.96 7.26
N TYR A 449 -47.79 -37.76 7.31
CA TYR A 449 -47.49 -37.06 8.57
C TYR A 449 -48.78 -36.73 9.36
N LEU A 450 -49.77 -36.16 8.67
CA LEU A 450 -51.07 -35.86 9.25
C LEU A 450 -51.78 -37.14 9.72
N THR A 451 -51.80 -38.19 8.90
CA THR A 451 -52.38 -39.49 9.23
C THR A 451 -51.70 -40.07 10.48
N ASP A 452 -50.38 -40.06 10.52
CA ASP A 452 -49.64 -40.58 11.67
C ASP A 452 -49.98 -39.82 12.95
N TYR A 453 -50.02 -38.48 12.86
CA TYR A 453 -50.33 -37.63 14.00
C TYR A 453 -51.79 -37.87 14.52
N ARG A 454 -52.75 -37.96 13.60
CA ARG A 454 -54.17 -38.29 13.94
C ARG A 454 -54.26 -39.63 14.60
N MET A 455 -53.54 -40.64 14.09
CA MET A 455 -53.55 -42.00 14.65
C MET A 455 -52.95 -42.05 16.06
N GLU A 456 -51.89 -41.30 16.33
CA GLU A 456 -51.27 -41.22 17.64
C GLU A 456 -52.21 -40.53 18.66
N LYS A 457 -52.91 -39.47 18.23
CA LYS A 457 -53.94 -38.85 19.05
C LYS A 457 -55.13 -39.78 19.31
N ALA A 458 -55.58 -40.48 18.26
CA ALA A 458 -56.66 -41.46 18.40
C ALA A 458 -56.28 -42.60 19.35
N LEU A 459 -55.06 -43.09 19.32
CA LEU A 459 -54.55 -44.10 20.23
C LEU A 459 -54.66 -43.64 21.70
N ARG A 460 -54.27 -42.41 22.00
CA ARG A 460 -54.41 -41.86 23.34
C ARG A 460 -55.87 -41.77 23.81
N LEU A 461 -56.74 -41.21 22.96
CA LEU A 461 -58.16 -41.12 23.26
C LEU A 461 -58.82 -42.48 23.47
N LEU A 462 -58.42 -43.52 22.74
CA LEU A 462 -58.91 -44.90 22.92
C LEU A 462 -58.50 -45.49 24.25
N ILE A 463 -57.38 -45.07 24.84
CA ILE A 463 -56.89 -45.55 26.14
C ILE A 463 -57.50 -44.73 27.30
N GLU A 464 -57.51 -43.39 27.14
CA GLU A 464 -57.92 -42.45 28.20
C GLU A 464 -59.39 -42.23 28.34
N GLU A 465 -60.20 -42.44 27.27
CA GLU A 465 -61.61 -42.11 27.22
C GLU A 465 -62.48 -43.35 26.91
N GLU A 466 -63.64 -43.49 27.60
CA GLU A 466 -64.61 -44.57 27.34
C GLU A 466 -65.49 -44.33 26.10
N GLU A 467 -65.17 -43.37 25.27
CA GLU A 467 -65.95 -42.96 24.12
C GLU A 467 -66.02 -44.00 23.01
N LYS A 468 -67.11 -43.93 22.25
CA LYS A 468 -67.32 -44.87 21.09
C LYS A 468 -66.33 -44.53 19.94
N THR A 469 -65.90 -45.56 19.26
CA THR A 469 -64.89 -45.48 18.17
C THR A 469 -65.23 -44.48 17.07
N TYR A 470 -66.51 -44.25 16.77
CA TYR A 470 -66.93 -43.29 15.74
C TYR A 470 -66.78 -41.83 16.24
N ILE A 471 -66.99 -41.59 17.53
CA ILE A 471 -66.77 -40.26 18.15
C ILE A 471 -65.27 -39.92 18.11
N ILE A 472 -64.45 -40.88 18.47
CA ILE A 472 -62.97 -40.72 18.37
C ILE A 472 -62.51 -40.45 16.94
N ALA A 473 -63.11 -41.17 15.95
CA ALA A 473 -62.80 -40.91 14.53
C ALA A 473 -63.12 -39.45 14.15
N GLU A 474 -64.26 -38.94 14.59
CA GLU A 474 -64.67 -37.56 14.31
C GLU A 474 -63.79 -36.53 15.04
N SER A 475 -63.43 -36.76 16.30
CA SER A 475 -62.57 -35.86 17.11
C SER A 475 -61.15 -35.76 16.60
N VAL A 476 -60.66 -36.77 15.89
CA VAL A 476 -59.31 -36.73 15.25
C VAL A 476 -59.35 -36.34 13.77
N GLY A 477 -60.49 -35.86 13.25
CA GLY A 477 -60.60 -35.26 11.93
C GLY A 477 -60.89 -36.25 10.79
N TYR A 478 -61.50 -37.43 11.08
CA TYR A 478 -61.98 -38.35 10.04
C TYR A 478 -63.49 -38.16 9.84
N ALA A 479 -63.90 -37.91 8.59
CA ALA A 479 -65.28 -37.79 8.23
C ALA A 479 -65.98 -39.17 8.12
N ASP A 480 -65.27 -40.22 7.75
CA ASP A 480 -65.73 -41.58 7.64
C ASP A 480 -65.11 -42.52 8.69
N PRO A 481 -65.88 -43.02 9.66
CA PRO A 481 -65.38 -43.94 10.67
C PRO A 481 -64.86 -45.30 10.11
N ASN A 482 -65.34 -45.72 8.92
CA ASN A 482 -64.79 -46.92 8.30
C ASN A 482 -63.41 -46.73 7.77
N TYR A 483 -63.13 -45.59 7.12
CA TYR A 483 -61.79 -45.19 6.68
C TYR A 483 -60.84 -44.99 7.88
N PHE A 484 -61.29 -44.41 8.93
CA PHE A 484 -60.52 -44.34 10.18
C PHE A 484 -60.17 -45.76 10.69
N SER A 485 -61.11 -46.67 10.77
CA SER A 485 -60.87 -48.01 11.27
C SER A 485 -59.86 -48.77 10.37
N TYR A 486 -59.93 -48.57 9.06
CA TYR A 486 -58.92 -49.07 8.11
C TYR A 486 -57.52 -48.49 8.33
N ALA A 487 -57.42 -47.20 8.43
CA ALA A 487 -56.12 -46.48 8.66
C ALA A 487 -55.49 -46.91 9.99
N PHE A 488 -56.26 -46.96 11.06
CA PHE A 488 -55.87 -47.44 12.37
C PHE A 488 -55.33 -48.88 12.35
N LYS A 489 -56.08 -49.80 11.70
CA LYS A 489 -55.65 -51.18 11.57
C LYS A 489 -54.37 -51.30 10.75
N LYS A 490 -54.21 -50.48 9.73
CA LYS A 490 -53.00 -50.48 8.91
C LYS A 490 -51.77 -50.01 9.73
N LYS A 491 -51.94 -49.07 10.65
CA LYS A 491 -50.85 -48.53 11.47
C LYS A 491 -50.53 -49.41 12.68
N PHE A 492 -51.55 -49.92 13.38
CA PHE A 492 -51.38 -50.61 14.66
C PHE A 492 -51.63 -52.13 14.57
N GLY A 493 -51.92 -52.66 13.39
CA GLY A 493 -52.11 -54.08 13.17
C GLY A 493 -53.51 -54.67 13.54
N MET A 494 -54.32 -53.90 14.33
CA MET A 494 -55.63 -54.31 14.77
C MET A 494 -56.67 -53.18 14.71
N SER A 495 -57.95 -53.53 14.69
CA SER A 495 -59.02 -52.53 14.65
C SER A 495 -59.13 -51.72 15.99
N PRO A 496 -59.57 -50.42 15.97
CA PRO A 496 -59.74 -49.61 17.17
C PRO A 496 -60.57 -50.33 18.25
N SER A 497 -61.68 -50.98 17.92
CA SER A 497 -62.53 -51.72 18.86
C SER A 497 -61.78 -52.90 19.51
N LYS A 498 -60.99 -53.65 18.75
CA LYS A 498 -60.15 -54.71 19.32
C LYS A 498 -59.04 -54.18 20.21
N TYR A 499 -58.43 -53.04 19.84
CA TYR A 499 -57.40 -52.43 20.61
C TYR A 499 -57.91 -51.92 21.98
N LYS A 500 -59.10 -51.33 22.00
CA LYS A 500 -59.79 -50.89 23.24
C LYS A 500 -60.09 -52.12 24.15
N THR A 501 -60.59 -53.23 23.62
CA THR A 501 -60.90 -54.42 24.41
C THR A 501 -59.66 -55.16 24.92
N SER A 502 -58.51 -55.08 24.20
CA SER A 502 -57.26 -55.71 24.63
C SER A 502 -56.54 -54.85 25.69
N GLY A 503 -56.67 -53.52 25.65
CA GLY A 503 -56.13 -52.62 26.68
C GLY A 503 -56.83 -52.75 28.03
N MET A 504 -58.16 -52.93 28.05
CA MET A 504 -58.89 -53.17 29.30
C MET A 504 -58.59 -54.54 29.98
N LYS A 505 -57.93 -55.47 29.28
CA LYS A 505 -57.47 -56.75 29.87
C LYS A 505 -56.07 -56.65 30.55
N GLN A 506 -55.32 -55.58 30.37
CA GLN A 506 -54.03 -55.40 31.03
C GLN A 506 -54.05 -54.58 32.31
N GLU A 507 -55.14 -53.86 32.61
CA GLU A 507 -55.32 -53.13 33.89
C GLU A 507 -56.16 -53.91 34.92
N GLY A 508 -56.47 -55.21 34.66
CA GLY A 508 -57.29 -56.09 35.50
C GLY A 508 -56.53 -57.35 35.94
N VAL A 509 -55.24 -57.29 36.28
CA VAL A 509 -54.53 -58.32 37.05
C VAL A 509 -53.63 -57.73 38.07
#